data_551a229c29010a01f32cefc28794eb89
#
_entry.id   551a229c29010a01f32cefc28794eb89
#
_cell.length_a   1.000
_cell.length_b   1.000
_cell.length_c   1.000
_cell.angle_alpha   90.00
_cell.angle_beta   90.00
_cell.angle_gamma   90.00
#
_symmetry.space_group_name_H-M   'P 1'
#
loop_
_entity.id
_entity.type
_entity.pdbx_description
1 polymer ?
#
loop_
_entity_poly.entity_id
_entity_poly.type
_entity_poly.pdbx_seq_one_letter_code
_entity_poly.pdbx_strand_id
1 'polypeptide(L)'
;MAHADEKYLFTSESVTEGHPDKIADQISDAVLDAVLTDDPMGRVACETLVTTGLVVVAGEITTSTYVDFSGLARDVIRDVGYTRAKFGFDAETCGVICAINKQSPDIAMGVDTGGAGDQGLMFGFACDETPELMPMPIQLAHSLTHKLAEVRKKGTVDFLRPDGKSQVTIEYIDGRPARVDTVVISTQHSDKVSHRDLEAAVMQHVIKAVLPESMVDKKTKYHINPTGRFVTGGPMGDAGLTGRKIIVDTYGGYSRHGGGALSGKDATKVDRSACYMARYVAKNIVAAGLATKVEVQLAYAIGVAEPVSVMADTFGTGTIPNAQITELIRAFFKLTPKGIIETLNLRRPIYRPTASYGHFGRTGPGFTWEKTDKAEAIKKEAGSRGVVAASRS
;
A
#
# COMPACT_ATOMS: atom_id res chain seq x y z
N MET A 1 -4.32 38.42 -17.36
CA MET A 1 -3.42 38.49 -16.18
C MET A 1 -2.70 37.16 -16.16
N ALA A 2 -1.37 37.15 -16.25
CA ALA A 2 -0.62 35.92 -16.06
C ALA A 2 -0.85 35.50 -14.60
N HIS A 3 -1.49 34.33 -14.36
CA HIS A 3 -1.51 33.73 -13.05
C HIS A 3 -0.05 33.48 -12.66
N ALA A 4 0.35 33.94 -11.48
CA ALA A 4 1.64 33.54 -10.94
C ALA A 4 1.59 32.01 -10.77
N ASP A 5 2.66 31.31 -11.23
CA ASP A 5 2.76 29.85 -11.09
C ASP A 5 2.46 29.45 -9.64
N GLU A 6 1.44 28.62 -9.44
CA GLU A 6 1.11 28.11 -8.11
C GLU A 6 2.19 27.10 -7.70
N LYS A 7 2.98 27.47 -6.68
CA LYS A 7 4.05 26.61 -6.15
C LYS A 7 3.71 26.12 -4.76
N TYR A 8 3.87 24.81 -4.56
CA TYR A 8 3.74 24.21 -3.24
C TYR A 8 4.66 22.98 -3.08
N LEU A 9 4.86 22.59 -1.84
CA LEU A 9 5.61 21.39 -1.48
C LEU A 9 4.64 20.33 -0.99
N PHE A 10 4.82 19.10 -1.46
CA PHE A 10 4.07 17.94 -0.96
C PHE A 10 5.02 16.83 -0.55
N THR A 11 4.71 16.19 0.59
CA THR A 11 5.59 15.20 1.22
C THR A 11 4.85 13.89 1.44
N SER A 12 5.51 12.77 1.10
CA SER A 12 5.09 11.43 1.49
C SER A 12 6.22 10.69 2.18
N GLU A 13 5.88 9.71 3.00
CA GLU A 13 6.85 8.84 3.67
C GLU A 13 6.60 7.37 3.36
N SER A 14 7.63 6.55 3.52
CA SER A 14 7.55 5.10 3.48
C SER A 14 8.50 4.49 4.51
N VAL A 15 8.29 3.21 4.80
CA VAL A 15 9.10 2.45 5.75
C VAL A 15 9.56 1.13 5.13
N THR A 16 10.67 0.59 5.62
CA THR A 16 11.17 -0.71 5.18
C THR A 16 10.33 -1.86 5.71
N GLU A 17 10.53 -3.05 5.14
CA GLU A 17 9.95 -4.32 5.63
C GLU A 17 10.30 -4.64 7.08
N GLY A 18 11.39 -4.06 7.61
CA GLY A 18 11.86 -4.25 8.99
C GLY A 18 11.29 -3.25 10.00
N HIS A 19 10.46 -2.31 9.57
CA HIS A 19 9.73 -1.45 10.50
C HIS A 19 8.73 -2.29 11.31
N PRO A 20 8.57 -2.06 12.64
CA PRO A 20 7.70 -2.89 13.48
C PRO A 20 6.28 -3.08 12.95
N ASP A 21 5.61 -2.02 12.52
CA ASP A 21 4.27 -2.12 11.95
C ASP A 21 4.25 -2.97 10.67
N LYS A 22 5.31 -2.91 9.85
CA LYS A 22 5.38 -3.71 8.63
C LYS A 22 5.75 -5.17 8.88
N ILE A 23 6.45 -5.48 9.96
CA ILE A 23 6.62 -6.87 10.42
C ILE A 23 5.26 -7.44 10.81
N ALA A 24 4.46 -6.67 11.57
CA ALA A 24 3.11 -7.07 11.96
C ALA A 24 2.21 -7.32 10.75
N ASP A 25 2.21 -6.41 9.78
CA ASP A 25 1.46 -6.56 8.52
C ASP A 25 1.90 -7.80 7.73
N GLN A 26 3.21 -8.05 7.62
CA GLN A 26 3.73 -9.22 6.91
C GLN A 26 3.37 -10.54 7.59
N ILE A 27 3.36 -10.61 8.93
CA ILE A 27 2.94 -11.81 9.66
C ILE A 27 1.45 -12.04 9.43
N SER A 28 0.62 -11.02 9.54
CA SER A 28 -0.82 -11.11 9.34
C SER A 28 -1.18 -11.54 7.91
N ASP A 29 -0.52 -10.99 6.90
CA ASP A 29 -0.72 -11.40 5.49
C ASP A 29 -0.11 -12.76 5.17
N ALA A 30 0.96 -13.18 5.84
CA ALA A 30 1.49 -14.53 5.69
C ALA A 30 0.53 -15.58 6.27
N VAL A 31 -0.17 -15.27 7.37
CA VAL A 31 -1.25 -16.12 7.90
C VAL A 31 -2.38 -16.25 6.89
N LEU A 32 -2.80 -15.13 6.29
CA LEU A 32 -3.83 -15.15 5.24
C LEU A 32 -3.41 -16.00 4.05
N ASP A 33 -2.19 -15.83 3.55
CA ASP A 33 -1.67 -16.60 2.41
C ASP A 33 -1.58 -18.11 2.73
N ALA A 34 -1.16 -18.47 3.94
CA ALA A 34 -1.11 -19.85 4.38
C ALA A 34 -2.52 -20.49 4.39
N VAL A 35 -3.52 -19.79 4.88
CA VAL A 35 -4.93 -20.27 4.84
C VAL A 35 -5.38 -20.43 3.39
N LEU A 36 -5.20 -19.42 2.54
CA LEU A 36 -5.71 -19.42 1.16
C LEU A 36 -4.99 -20.44 0.24
N THR A 37 -3.82 -20.91 0.64
CA THR A 37 -3.10 -21.94 -0.12
C THR A 37 -3.88 -23.24 -0.17
N ASP A 38 -4.45 -23.68 0.95
CA ASP A 38 -5.16 -24.94 1.08
C ASP A 38 -6.68 -24.77 1.17
N ASP A 39 -7.15 -23.59 1.60
CA ASP A 39 -8.58 -23.26 1.72
C ASP A 39 -8.87 -21.87 1.09
N PRO A 40 -9.09 -21.79 -0.23
CA PRO A 40 -9.43 -20.54 -0.92
C PRO A 40 -10.71 -19.87 -0.41
N MET A 41 -11.57 -20.59 0.32
CA MET A 41 -12.79 -20.07 0.91
C MET A 41 -12.62 -19.66 2.37
N GLY A 42 -11.44 -19.86 2.94
CA GLY A 42 -11.10 -19.49 4.31
C GLY A 42 -11.34 -18.01 4.58
N ARG A 43 -11.80 -17.70 5.78
CA ARG A 43 -12.04 -16.33 6.25
C ARG A 43 -11.03 -15.99 7.31
N VAL A 44 -10.36 -14.86 7.12
CA VAL A 44 -9.26 -14.41 7.97
C VAL A 44 -9.45 -12.95 8.31
N ALA A 45 -9.41 -12.67 9.60
CA ALA A 45 -9.19 -11.36 10.19
C ALA A 45 -8.07 -11.55 11.22
N CYS A 46 -6.83 -11.33 10.79
CA CYS A 46 -5.63 -11.59 11.60
C CYS A 46 -4.91 -10.28 11.89
N GLU A 47 -4.68 -10.03 13.15
CA GLU A 47 -3.94 -8.89 13.66
C GLU A 47 -2.72 -9.37 14.43
N THR A 48 -1.62 -8.65 14.30
CA THR A 48 -0.36 -8.97 14.94
C THR A 48 0.16 -7.76 15.70
N LEU A 49 0.65 -7.99 16.92
CA LEU A 49 1.45 -7.05 17.69
C LEU A 49 2.86 -7.60 17.79
N VAL A 50 3.87 -6.75 17.58
CA VAL A 50 5.28 -7.07 17.81
C VAL A 50 5.89 -6.04 18.76
N THR A 51 6.72 -6.50 19.70
CA THR A 51 7.49 -5.66 20.59
C THR A 51 8.79 -6.37 21.00
N THR A 52 9.57 -5.84 21.92
CA THR A 52 10.82 -6.45 22.38
C THR A 52 10.59 -7.92 22.79
N GLY A 53 11.19 -8.85 22.06
CA GLY A 53 11.16 -10.27 22.35
C GLY A 53 9.80 -10.97 22.25
N LEU A 54 8.75 -10.32 21.72
CA LEU A 54 7.40 -10.86 21.74
C LEU A 54 6.64 -10.58 20.44
N VAL A 55 5.90 -11.59 19.97
CA VAL A 55 4.88 -11.52 18.93
C VAL A 55 3.55 -12.02 19.51
N VAL A 56 2.48 -11.29 19.29
CA VAL A 56 1.11 -11.73 19.60
C VAL A 56 0.32 -11.75 18.29
N VAL A 57 -0.18 -12.92 17.91
CA VAL A 57 -1.08 -13.11 16.76
C VAL A 57 -2.48 -13.34 17.29
N ALA A 58 -3.41 -12.46 16.93
CA ALA A 58 -4.78 -12.49 17.41
C ALA A 58 -5.78 -12.31 16.26
N GLY A 59 -7.03 -12.66 16.48
CA GLY A 59 -8.09 -12.41 15.51
C GLY A 59 -9.06 -13.59 15.35
N GLU A 60 -9.82 -13.56 14.25
CA GLU A 60 -10.84 -14.54 13.94
C GLU A 60 -10.52 -15.23 12.60
N ILE A 61 -10.42 -16.55 12.63
CA ILE A 61 -10.14 -17.38 11.45
C ILE A 61 -11.15 -18.54 11.38
N THR A 62 -11.79 -18.65 10.22
CA THR A 62 -12.64 -19.80 9.90
C THR A 62 -12.03 -20.47 8.66
N THR A 63 -11.49 -21.67 8.87
CA THR A 63 -10.84 -22.45 7.80
C THR A 63 -10.92 -23.94 8.10
N SER A 64 -10.78 -24.74 7.06
CA SER A 64 -10.65 -26.21 7.14
C SER A 64 -9.19 -26.67 7.22
N THR A 65 -8.20 -25.77 7.07
CA THR A 65 -6.79 -26.13 7.10
C THR A 65 -6.13 -25.83 8.45
N TYR A 66 -4.98 -26.43 8.70
CA TYR A 66 -4.13 -26.17 9.84
C TYR A 66 -3.04 -25.15 9.46
N VAL A 67 -2.80 -24.18 10.33
CA VAL A 67 -1.71 -23.20 10.16
C VAL A 67 -0.79 -23.23 11.40
N ASP A 68 0.50 -23.41 11.19
CA ASP A 68 1.51 -23.20 12.23
C ASP A 68 1.85 -21.70 12.36
N PHE A 69 1.06 -20.99 13.13
CA PHE A 69 1.22 -19.54 13.34
C PHE A 69 2.61 -19.18 13.91
N SER A 70 3.13 -20.03 14.82
CA SER A 70 4.43 -19.76 15.44
C SER A 70 5.58 -19.91 14.46
N GLY A 71 5.61 -21.01 13.70
CA GLY A 71 6.61 -21.25 12.66
C GLY A 71 6.57 -20.16 11.60
N LEU A 72 5.39 -19.83 11.12
CA LEU A 72 5.17 -18.82 10.10
C LEU A 72 5.61 -17.40 10.54
N ALA A 73 5.31 -17.00 11.78
CA ALA A 73 5.77 -15.72 12.31
C ALA A 73 7.32 -15.67 12.37
N ARG A 74 7.96 -16.76 12.81
CA ARG A 74 9.44 -16.87 12.85
C ARG A 74 10.05 -16.80 11.46
N ASP A 75 9.46 -17.44 10.46
CA ASP A 75 9.93 -17.40 9.08
C ASP A 75 9.88 -15.98 8.51
N VAL A 76 8.79 -15.24 8.75
CA VAL A 76 8.68 -13.83 8.36
C VAL A 76 9.77 -12.98 9.02
N ILE A 77 9.98 -13.14 10.34
CA ILE A 77 10.99 -12.40 11.10
C ILE A 77 12.41 -12.71 10.58
N ARG A 78 12.68 -13.98 10.25
CA ARG A 78 13.96 -14.43 9.68
C ARG A 78 14.19 -13.81 8.30
N ASP A 79 13.20 -13.87 7.41
CA ASP A 79 13.27 -13.32 6.05
C ASP A 79 13.49 -11.80 6.05
N VAL A 80 12.89 -11.09 6.99
CA VAL A 80 13.11 -9.65 7.19
C VAL A 80 14.55 -9.36 7.65
N GLY A 81 15.19 -10.31 8.35
CA GLY A 81 16.60 -10.21 8.76
C GLY A 81 16.82 -9.96 10.26
N TYR A 82 15.83 -10.18 11.11
CA TYR A 82 16.00 -10.21 12.56
C TYR A 82 16.44 -11.61 12.99
N THR A 83 17.74 -11.85 12.92
CA THR A 83 18.38 -13.17 13.11
C THR A 83 19.37 -13.19 14.27
N ARG A 84 19.42 -12.15 15.10
CA ARG A 84 20.38 -12.02 16.20
C ARG A 84 19.71 -11.51 17.48
N ALA A 85 19.80 -12.26 18.56
CA ALA A 85 19.24 -11.93 19.87
C ALA A 85 19.64 -10.52 20.38
N LYS A 86 20.85 -10.04 20.03
CA LYS A 86 21.32 -8.71 20.40
C LYS A 86 20.49 -7.54 19.81
N PHE A 87 19.60 -7.81 18.86
CA PHE A 87 18.65 -6.82 18.34
C PHE A 87 17.43 -6.67 19.26
N GLY A 88 17.34 -7.45 20.37
CA GLY A 88 16.20 -7.45 21.26
C GLY A 88 14.93 -8.06 20.68
N PHE A 89 15.02 -8.56 19.44
CA PHE A 89 13.97 -9.22 18.70
C PHE A 89 14.62 -10.10 17.60
N ASP A 90 14.33 -11.38 17.59
CA ASP A 90 14.87 -12.31 16.59
C ASP A 90 13.97 -13.53 16.40
N ALA A 91 14.11 -14.18 15.24
CA ALA A 91 13.28 -15.30 14.82
C ALA A 91 13.36 -16.53 15.74
N GLU A 92 14.51 -16.78 16.38
CA GLU A 92 14.73 -18.01 17.14
C GLU A 92 14.24 -17.89 18.60
N THR A 93 14.44 -16.73 19.23
CA THR A 93 14.25 -16.56 20.68
C THR A 93 13.03 -15.75 21.07
N CYS A 94 12.37 -15.03 20.13
CA CYS A 94 11.15 -14.28 20.48
C CYS A 94 10.02 -15.23 20.94
N GLY A 95 9.26 -14.80 21.95
CA GLY A 95 8.01 -15.45 22.34
C GLY A 95 6.95 -15.24 21.24
N VAL A 96 6.15 -16.27 20.96
CA VAL A 96 4.99 -16.15 20.06
C VAL A 96 3.75 -16.62 20.80
N ILE A 97 2.78 -15.73 20.96
CA ILE A 97 1.47 -16.00 21.58
C ILE A 97 0.41 -15.96 20.51
N CYS A 98 -0.48 -16.96 20.49
CA CYS A 98 -1.58 -17.03 19.56
C CYS A 98 -2.92 -17.00 20.32
N ALA A 99 -3.80 -16.06 19.92
CA ALA A 99 -5.15 -15.89 20.45
C ALA A 99 -6.15 -15.81 19.28
N ILE A 100 -6.34 -16.93 18.60
CA ILE A 100 -7.19 -17.05 17.41
C ILE A 100 -8.51 -17.70 17.81
N ASN A 101 -9.62 -17.04 17.43
CA ASN A 101 -10.99 -17.49 17.62
C ASN A 101 -11.67 -17.83 16.29
N LYS A 102 -12.84 -18.46 16.34
CA LYS A 102 -13.72 -18.59 15.17
C LYS A 102 -14.48 -17.28 14.95
N GLN A 103 -14.77 -16.94 13.70
CA GLN A 103 -15.61 -15.79 13.36
C GLN A 103 -17.01 -15.92 13.98
N SER A 104 -17.57 -14.78 14.43
CA SER A 104 -18.94 -14.70 14.93
C SER A 104 -19.95 -15.20 13.89
N PRO A 105 -20.92 -16.05 14.28
CA PRO A 105 -22.02 -16.46 13.41
C PRO A 105 -22.85 -15.29 12.87
N ASP A 106 -23.00 -14.22 13.64
CA ASP A 106 -23.79 -13.05 13.25
C ASP A 106 -23.16 -12.29 12.06
N ILE A 107 -21.83 -12.17 12.06
CA ILE A 107 -21.10 -11.59 10.93
C ILE A 107 -21.18 -12.50 9.70
N ALA A 108 -21.11 -13.81 9.90
CA ALA A 108 -21.19 -14.78 8.80
C ALA A 108 -22.51 -14.68 8.02
N MET A 109 -23.65 -14.45 8.69
CA MET A 109 -24.96 -14.33 8.03
C MET A 109 -25.00 -13.23 6.94
N GLY A 110 -24.39 -12.08 7.18
CA GLY A 110 -24.36 -10.98 6.20
C GLY A 110 -23.49 -11.28 4.97
N VAL A 111 -22.39 -12.02 5.16
CA VAL A 111 -21.44 -12.37 4.10
C VAL A 111 -21.95 -13.57 3.28
N ASP A 112 -22.59 -14.55 3.90
CA ASP A 112 -23.09 -15.76 3.24
C ASP A 112 -24.19 -15.48 2.21
N THR A 113 -24.94 -14.39 2.40
CA THR A 113 -25.94 -13.90 1.42
C THR A 113 -25.33 -13.08 0.28
N GLY A 114 -24.01 -12.87 0.26
CA GLY A 114 -23.29 -12.11 -0.75
C GLY A 114 -23.23 -10.59 -0.51
N GLY A 115 -23.71 -10.13 0.65
CA GLY A 115 -23.60 -8.74 1.10
C GLY A 115 -22.20 -8.40 1.63
N ALA A 116 -21.95 -7.11 1.85
CA ALA A 116 -20.74 -6.63 2.51
C ALA A 116 -20.71 -7.10 3.97
N GLY A 117 -19.56 -7.58 4.42
CA GLY A 117 -19.37 -8.06 5.80
C GLY A 117 -19.30 -6.95 6.85
N ASP A 118 -19.17 -5.70 6.40
CA ASP A 118 -19.15 -4.50 7.25
C ASP A 118 -19.63 -3.28 6.47
N GLN A 119 -19.96 -2.23 7.17
CA GLN A 119 -20.07 -0.90 6.62
C GLN A 119 -18.68 -0.30 6.37
N GLY A 120 -18.56 0.64 5.43
CA GLY A 120 -17.31 1.36 5.24
C GLY A 120 -17.28 2.18 3.97
N LEU A 121 -16.24 3.01 3.87
CA LEU A 121 -15.96 3.78 2.67
C LEU A 121 -14.49 3.57 2.28
N MET A 122 -14.23 3.35 1.00
CA MET A 122 -12.93 3.03 0.46
C MET A 122 -12.59 3.96 -0.68
N PHE A 123 -11.32 4.35 -0.75
CA PHE A 123 -10.83 5.23 -1.80
C PHE A 123 -9.84 4.52 -2.70
N GLY A 124 -9.93 4.81 -3.99
CA GLY A 124 -8.93 4.52 -5.00
C GLY A 124 -8.47 5.80 -5.66
N PHE A 125 -7.21 5.85 -6.05
CA PHE A 125 -6.63 7.02 -6.70
C PHE A 125 -5.68 6.60 -7.84
N ALA A 126 -5.58 7.43 -8.85
CA ALA A 126 -4.55 7.36 -9.88
C ALA A 126 -4.24 8.76 -10.42
N CYS A 127 -2.99 8.98 -10.82
CA CYS A 127 -2.57 10.18 -11.52
C CYS A 127 -1.44 9.85 -12.51
N ASP A 128 -1.21 10.72 -13.49
CA ASP A 128 -0.22 10.54 -14.56
C ASP A 128 1.18 11.07 -14.21
N GLU A 129 1.53 11.09 -12.90
CA GLU A 129 2.83 11.60 -12.43
C GLU A 129 3.95 10.59 -12.59
N THR A 130 3.64 9.30 -12.58
CA THR A 130 4.60 8.20 -12.73
C THR A 130 4.07 7.14 -13.71
N PRO A 131 4.93 6.28 -14.27
CA PRO A 131 4.49 5.17 -15.15
C PRO A 131 3.51 4.21 -14.49
N GLU A 132 3.60 4.06 -13.16
CA GLU A 132 2.70 3.23 -12.34
C GLU A 132 1.33 3.90 -12.14
N LEU A 133 1.16 5.14 -12.59
CA LEU A 133 -0.01 5.98 -12.33
C LEU A 133 -0.22 6.24 -10.83
N MET A 134 0.87 6.51 -10.12
CA MET A 134 0.92 6.84 -8.70
C MET A 134 1.43 8.26 -8.47
N PRO A 135 1.09 8.89 -7.32
CA PRO A 135 1.72 10.14 -6.91
C PRO A 135 3.23 9.96 -6.73
N MET A 136 4.01 10.88 -7.30
CA MET A 136 5.47 10.79 -7.32
C MET A 136 6.10 10.73 -5.91
N PRO A 137 5.66 11.51 -4.90
CA PRO A 137 6.29 11.50 -3.58
C PRO A 137 6.26 10.11 -2.92
N ILE A 138 5.09 9.42 -2.92
CA ILE A 138 4.98 8.09 -2.32
C ILE A 138 5.71 7.03 -3.14
N GLN A 139 5.67 7.11 -4.47
CA GLN A 139 6.35 6.16 -5.33
C GLN A 139 7.88 6.22 -5.12
N LEU A 140 8.46 7.41 -5.04
CA LEU A 140 9.88 7.58 -4.73
C LEU A 140 10.21 7.15 -3.29
N ALA A 141 9.34 7.45 -2.32
CA ALA A 141 9.55 7.01 -0.93
C ALA A 141 9.57 5.48 -0.83
N HIS A 142 8.65 4.77 -1.49
CA HIS A 142 8.68 3.30 -1.57
C HIS A 142 9.95 2.77 -2.25
N SER A 143 10.35 3.38 -3.36
CA SER A 143 11.55 2.98 -4.09
C SER A 143 12.81 3.11 -3.24
N LEU A 144 12.91 4.17 -2.43
CA LEU A 144 14.04 4.39 -1.51
C LEU A 144 14.08 3.34 -0.40
N THR A 145 12.95 3.04 0.26
CA THR A 145 12.91 2.03 1.32
C THR A 145 13.11 0.62 0.79
N HIS A 146 12.58 0.32 -0.39
CA HIS A 146 12.84 -0.96 -1.08
C HIS A 146 14.34 -1.11 -1.41
N LYS A 147 14.97 -0.04 -1.92
CA LYS A 147 16.40 -0.03 -2.24
C LYS A 147 17.28 -0.19 -1.00
N LEU A 148 16.91 0.43 0.14
CA LEU A 148 17.57 0.20 1.43
C LEU A 148 17.56 -1.28 1.82
N ALA A 149 16.41 -1.94 1.72
CA ALA A 149 16.30 -3.37 2.04
C ALA A 149 17.09 -4.23 1.03
N GLU A 150 17.05 -3.89 -0.26
CA GLU A 150 17.79 -4.60 -1.30
C GLU A 150 19.30 -4.58 -1.04
N VAL A 151 19.91 -3.40 -0.83
CA VAL A 151 21.36 -3.27 -0.62
C VAL A 151 21.81 -3.92 0.69
N ARG A 152 20.96 -3.94 1.71
CA ARG A 152 21.16 -4.66 2.97
C ARG A 152 21.18 -6.18 2.75
N LYS A 153 20.12 -6.71 2.12
CA LYS A 153 19.96 -8.16 1.89
C LYS A 153 21.02 -8.72 0.96
N LYS A 154 21.47 -7.96 -0.04
CA LYS A 154 22.60 -8.32 -0.92
C LYS A 154 23.98 -8.20 -0.27
N GLY A 155 24.06 -7.63 0.95
CA GLY A 155 25.34 -7.38 1.61
C GLY A 155 26.19 -6.29 0.95
N THR A 156 25.61 -5.48 0.04
CA THR A 156 26.31 -4.36 -0.58
C THR A 156 26.69 -3.29 0.46
N VAL A 157 25.82 -3.11 1.47
CA VAL A 157 26.04 -2.26 2.64
C VAL A 157 25.75 -3.09 3.89
N ASP A 158 26.75 -3.81 4.38
CA ASP A 158 26.66 -4.85 5.40
C ASP A 158 26.35 -4.35 6.82
N PHE A 159 26.59 -3.07 7.08
CA PHE A 159 26.32 -2.42 8.36
C PHE A 159 24.87 -1.96 8.51
N LEU A 160 24.03 -1.99 7.46
CA LEU A 160 22.61 -1.69 7.57
C LEU A 160 21.86 -2.78 8.35
N ARG A 161 20.78 -2.36 9.02
CA ARG A 161 19.87 -3.22 9.78
C ARG A 161 18.46 -3.11 9.19
N PRO A 162 17.52 -4.00 9.59
CA PRO A 162 16.23 -4.10 8.89
C PRO A 162 15.34 -2.87 8.95
N ASP A 163 15.35 -2.12 10.07
CA ASP A 163 14.45 -0.96 10.25
C ASP A 163 14.96 0.27 9.51
N GLY A 164 14.03 1.00 8.91
CA GLY A 164 14.32 2.23 8.20
C GLY A 164 13.08 2.92 7.65
N LYS A 165 13.26 4.21 7.38
CA LYS A 165 12.23 5.10 6.86
C LYS A 165 12.79 5.99 5.76
N SER A 166 11.94 6.38 4.83
CA SER A 166 12.20 7.44 3.86
C SER A 166 11.11 8.48 3.90
N GLN A 167 11.43 9.70 3.56
CA GLN A 167 10.48 10.78 3.31
C GLN A 167 10.96 11.56 2.09
N VAL A 168 10.04 11.85 1.16
CA VAL A 168 10.33 12.59 -0.06
C VAL A 168 9.39 13.77 -0.16
N THR A 169 9.97 14.96 -0.32
CA THR A 169 9.26 16.21 -0.59
C THR A 169 9.49 16.63 -2.04
N ILE A 170 8.40 16.79 -2.78
CA ILE A 170 8.39 17.24 -4.16
C ILE A 170 7.87 18.68 -4.22
N GLU A 171 8.56 19.52 -4.98
CA GLU A 171 8.05 20.82 -5.39
C GLU A 171 7.13 20.63 -6.60
N TYR A 172 5.92 21.15 -6.48
CA TYR A 172 4.91 21.18 -7.54
C TYR A 172 4.83 22.60 -8.12
N ILE A 173 4.67 22.68 -9.43
CA ILE A 173 4.37 23.91 -10.15
C ILE A 173 3.13 23.64 -11.00
N ASP A 174 2.08 24.44 -10.81
CA ASP A 174 0.79 24.31 -11.49
C ASP A 174 0.22 22.87 -11.44
N GLY A 175 0.34 22.25 -10.26
CA GLY A 175 -0.15 20.90 -10.00
C GLY A 175 0.67 19.77 -10.62
N ARG A 176 1.87 20.05 -11.16
CA ARG A 176 2.78 19.05 -11.74
C ARG A 176 4.06 18.94 -10.92
N PRO A 177 4.61 17.73 -10.71
CA PRO A 177 5.86 17.55 -10.02
C PRO A 177 7.00 18.18 -10.85
N ALA A 178 7.78 19.07 -10.23
CA ALA A 178 8.85 19.82 -10.90
C ALA A 178 10.25 19.38 -10.47
N ARG A 179 10.48 19.14 -9.17
CA ARG A 179 11.77 18.73 -8.62
C ARG A 179 11.64 18.08 -7.25
N VAL A 180 12.62 17.29 -6.89
CA VAL A 180 12.79 16.80 -5.51
C VAL A 180 13.37 17.94 -4.67
N ASP A 181 12.61 18.39 -3.68
CA ASP A 181 13.09 19.43 -2.75
C ASP A 181 13.93 18.84 -1.61
N THR A 182 13.39 17.82 -0.94
CA THR A 182 14.05 17.24 0.24
C THR A 182 13.87 15.72 0.27
N VAL A 183 14.93 15.02 0.63
CA VAL A 183 14.93 13.59 0.92
C VAL A 183 15.42 13.35 2.34
N VAL A 184 14.65 12.61 3.14
CA VAL A 184 15.06 12.15 4.46
C VAL A 184 15.16 10.62 4.43
N ILE A 185 16.27 10.08 4.90
CA ILE A 185 16.49 8.66 5.14
C ILE A 185 16.88 8.47 6.61
N SER A 186 16.10 7.65 7.32
CA SER A 186 16.48 7.15 8.64
C SER A 186 16.64 5.65 8.55
N THR A 187 17.83 5.14 8.79
CA THR A 187 18.11 3.70 8.67
C THR A 187 18.88 3.17 9.88
N GLN A 188 18.40 2.06 10.40
CA GLN A 188 19.07 1.34 11.48
C GLN A 188 20.42 0.78 10.98
N HIS A 189 21.46 0.87 11.80
CA HIS A 189 22.82 0.50 11.43
C HIS A 189 23.61 -0.13 12.59
N SER A 190 24.74 -0.73 12.25
CA SER A 190 25.72 -1.23 13.23
C SER A 190 26.34 -0.07 14.03
N ASP A 191 26.62 -0.30 15.29
CA ASP A 191 27.32 0.62 16.17
C ASP A 191 28.80 0.87 15.77
N LYS A 192 29.31 0.11 14.80
CA LYS A 192 30.73 0.18 14.36
C LYS A 192 30.96 1.10 13.17
N VAL A 193 29.91 1.57 12.48
CA VAL A 193 30.03 2.45 11.33
C VAL A 193 30.05 3.93 11.76
N SER A 194 30.90 4.73 11.14
CA SER A 194 30.87 6.18 11.35
C SER A 194 29.66 6.81 10.64
N HIS A 195 29.15 7.93 11.16
CA HIS A 195 28.05 8.66 10.51
C HIS A 195 28.42 9.06 9.08
N ARG A 196 29.65 9.52 8.85
CA ARG A 196 30.14 9.92 7.53
C ARG A 196 30.10 8.75 6.53
N ASP A 197 30.55 7.58 6.93
CA ASP A 197 30.54 6.39 6.05
C ASP A 197 29.12 5.90 5.78
N LEU A 198 28.23 5.99 6.77
CA LEU A 198 26.82 5.72 6.62
C LEU A 198 26.17 6.67 5.59
N GLU A 199 26.38 7.99 5.73
CA GLU A 199 25.86 8.98 4.78
C GLU A 199 26.37 8.74 3.37
N ALA A 200 27.69 8.50 3.20
CA ALA A 200 28.28 8.24 1.90
C ALA A 200 27.71 6.99 1.23
N ALA A 201 27.54 5.90 1.98
CA ALA A 201 26.99 4.66 1.46
C ALA A 201 25.50 4.79 1.08
N VAL A 202 24.67 5.40 1.93
CA VAL A 202 23.26 5.65 1.64
C VAL A 202 23.09 6.57 0.44
N MET A 203 23.88 7.64 0.37
CA MET A 203 23.86 8.54 -0.79
C MET A 203 24.19 7.79 -2.07
N GLN A 204 25.26 6.99 -2.08
CA GLN A 204 25.76 6.33 -3.29
C GLN A 204 24.88 5.14 -3.71
N HIS A 205 24.49 4.27 -2.79
CA HIS A 205 23.85 2.99 -3.11
C HIS A 205 22.34 3.03 -3.05
N VAL A 206 21.75 4.07 -2.43
CA VAL A 206 20.29 4.17 -2.26
C VAL A 206 19.77 5.42 -2.99
N ILE A 207 20.16 6.62 -2.57
CA ILE A 207 19.54 7.85 -3.07
C ILE A 207 19.83 8.07 -4.56
N LYS A 208 21.11 8.05 -4.96
CA LYS A 208 21.51 8.23 -6.37
C LYS A 208 21.07 7.10 -7.28
N ALA A 209 20.83 5.89 -6.72
CA ALA A 209 20.35 4.74 -7.50
C ALA A 209 18.84 4.79 -7.77
N VAL A 210 18.09 5.65 -7.05
CA VAL A 210 16.61 5.69 -7.11
C VAL A 210 16.12 7.00 -7.72
N LEU A 211 16.70 8.15 -7.32
CA LEU A 211 16.16 9.43 -7.78
C LEU A 211 16.50 9.70 -9.24
N PRO A 212 15.54 10.13 -10.07
CA PRO A 212 15.81 10.58 -11.43
C PRO A 212 16.73 11.81 -11.42
N GLU A 213 17.82 11.78 -12.18
CA GLU A 213 18.77 12.90 -12.26
C GLU A 213 18.09 14.21 -12.71
N SER A 214 17.09 14.13 -13.58
CA SER A 214 16.30 15.27 -14.04
C SER A 214 15.46 15.95 -12.97
N MET A 215 15.22 15.26 -11.84
CA MET A 215 14.39 15.76 -10.74
C MET A 215 15.22 16.33 -9.58
N VAL A 216 16.54 16.23 -9.62
CA VAL A 216 17.43 16.72 -8.56
C VAL A 216 18.30 17.87 -9.04
N ASP A 217 18.56 18.84 -8.18
CA ASP A 217 19.42 19.99 -8.47
C ASP A 217 20.30 20.37 -7.25
N LYS A 218 21.05 21.46 -7.38
CA LYS A 218 21.94 21.97 -6.30
C LYS A 218 21.17 22.44 -5.05
N LYS A 219 19.84 22.62 -5.14
CA LYS A 219 18.99 23.05 -4.02
C LYS A 219 18.35 21.87 -3.31
N THR A 220 18.43 20.66 -3.88
CA THR A 220 17.90 19.45 -3.25
C THR A 220 18.63 19.17 -1.93
N LYS A 221 17.86 19.01 -0.86
CA LYS A 221 18.36 18.78 0.50
C LYS A 221 18.32 17.28 0.83
N TYR A 222 19.35 16.82 1.51
CA TYR A 222 19.45 15.42 1.95
C TYR A 222 19.68 15.37 3.46
N HIS A 223 18.86 14.61 4.16
CA HIS A 223 18.98 14.35 5.59
C HIS A 223 19.10 12.84 5.81
N ILE A 224 20.29 12.36 6.12
CA ILE A 224 20.56 10.93 6.36
C ILE A 224 20.89 10.77 7.84
N ASN A 225 20.04 10.01 8.57
CA ASN A 225 20.15 9.85 10.02
C ASN A 225 20.48 11.19 10.73
N PRO A 226 19.64 12.23 10.62
CA PRO A 226 19.98 13.58 11.09
C PRO A 226 20.23 13.66 12.60
N THR A 227 19.79 12.66 13.37
CA THR A 227 20.11 12.52 14.81
C THR A 227 21.48 11.89 15.07
N GLY A 228 22.19 11.47 14.02
CA GLY A 228 23.53 10.90 14.05
C GLY A 228 23.59 9.40 14.38
N ARG A 229 22.65 8.85 15.15
CA ARG A 229 22.71 7.44 15.59
C ARG A 229 21.33 6.79 15.56
N PHE A 230 21.23 5.62 14.89
CA PHE A 230 20.04 4.76 14.87
C PHE A 230 20.46 3.29 14.98
N VAL A 231 20.93 2.86 16.15
CA VAL A 231 21.39 1.49 16.42
C VAL A 231 20.27 0.65 17.03
N THR A 232 19.54 1.19 18.01
CA THR A 232 18.34 0.56 18.56
C THR A 232 17.17 0.87 17.63
N GLY A 233 16.51 -0.15 17.09
CA GLY A 233 15.39 -0.02 16.17
C GLY A 233 14.62 -1.34 16.08
N GLY A 234 13.66 -1.40 15.14
CA GLY A 234 12.75 -2.52 15.05
C GLY A 234 11.88 -2.66 16.29
N PRO A 235 11.31 -3.85 16.57
CA PRO A 235 10.44 -4.09 17.73
C PRO A 235 11.07 -3.82 19.11
N MET A 236 12.40 -3.72 19.18
CA MET A 236 13.08 -3.28 20.40
C MET A 236 12.97 -1.77 20.62
N GLY A 237 12.89 -1.00 19.54
CA GLY A 237 12.81 0.47 19.61
C GLY A 237 11.37 0.97 19.77
N ASP A 238 10.42 0.33 19.12
CA ASP A 238 8.99 0.70 19.14
C ASP A 238 8.13 -0.53 18.87
N ALA A 239 6.93 -0.57 19.46
CA ALA A 239 5.97 -1.63 19.20
C ALA A 239 5.30 -1.44 17.82
N GLY A 240 5.06 -2.56 17.11
CA GLY A 240 4.34 -2.58 15.86
C GLY A 240 2.99 -3.27 15.95
N LEU A 241 2.03 -2.81 15.17
CA LEU A 241 0.71 -3.42 15.03
C LEU A 241 0.29 -3.45 13.56
N THR A 242 -0.48 -4.48 13.21
CA THR A 242 -1.15 -4.57 11.90
C THR A 242 -2.03 -3.34 11.65
N GLY A 243 -1.93 -2.76 10.45
CA GLY A 243 -2.81 -1.67 10.01
C GLY A 243 -2.49 -0.30 10.60
N ARG A 244 -1.26 -0.07 11.10
CA ARG A 244 -0.83 1.26 11.59
C ARG A 244 -0.07 2.10 10.56
N LYS A 245 0.08 1.62 9.34
CA LYS A 245 0.76 2.33 8.23
C LYS A 245 -0.13 2.49 7.00
N ILE A 246 -1.45 2.70 7.22
CA ILE A 246 -2.47 2.73 6.18
C ILE A 246 -2.24 3.81 5.11
N ILE A 247 -1.62 4.91 5.45
CA ILE A 247 -1.28 5.99 4.50
C ILE A 247 -0.05 5.60 3.65
N VAL A 248 0.95 4.94 4.26
CA VAL A 248 2.09 4.33 3.54
C VAL A 248 1.60 3.21 2.61
N ASP A 249 0.63 2.43 3.06
CA ASP A 249 0.07 1.32 2.28
C ASP A 249 -0.67 1.77 1.03
N THR A 250 -1.13 3.02 0.98
CA THR A 250 -1.99 3.55 -0.09
C THR A 250 -1.28 4.65 -0.91
N TYR A 251 -1.61 5.91 -0.70
CA TYR A 251 -1.18 6.99 -1.60
C TYR A 251 -0.32 8.07 -0.92
N GLY A 252 0.21 7.81 0.28
CA GLY A 252 1.11 8.72 0.99
C GLY A 252 0.48 10.06 1.37
N GLY A 253 -0.83 10.10 1.57
CA GLY A 253 -1.57 11.32 1.91
C GLY A 253 -2.06 12.13 0.71
N TYR A 254 -1.78 11.68 -0.51
CA TYR A 254 -2.20 12.39 -1.74
C TYR A 254 -3.71 12.23 -2.04
N SER A 255 -4.30 11.13 -1.60
CA SER A 255 -5.72 10.82 -1.68
C SER A 255 -6.33 10.69 -0.28
N ARG A 256 -7.65 10.83 -0.19
CA ARG A 256 -8.41 10.48 1.01
C ARG A 256 -8.24 9.01 1.36
N HIS A 257 -8.54 8.67 2.61
CA HIS A 257 -8.50 7.30 3.11
C HIS A 257 -9.74 7.00 3.96
N GLY A 258 -10.31 5.81 3.83
CA GLY A 258 -11.50 5.41 4.58
C GLY A 258 -11.25 4.97 6.02
N GLY A 259 -9.97 4.77 6.40
CA GLY A 259 -9.56 4.37 7.76
C GLY A 259 -9.38 2.86 7.94
N GLY A 260 -9.87 2.01 7.03
CA GLY A 260 -9.74 0.56 7.11
C GLY A 260 -8.31 0.08 6.84
N ALA A 261 -7.80 -0.81 7.70
CA ALA A 261 -6.56 -1.54 7.46
C ALA A 261 -6.75 -2.58 6.36
N LEU A 262 -5.69 -2.87 5.60
CA LEU A 262 -5.72 -3.83 4.48
C LEU A 262 -5.14 -5.19 4.89
N SER A 263 -3.92 -5.22 5.45
CA SER A 263 -3.22 -6.45 5.83
C SER A 263 -3.99 -7.28 6.86
N GLY A 264 -3.87 -8.60 6.78
CA GLY A 264 -4.53 -9.56 7.66
C GLY A 264 -6.00 -9.85 7.34
N LYS A 265 -6.58 -9.20 6.34
CA LYS A 265 -7.99 -9.35 5.94
C LYS A 265 -8.12 -10.11 4.63
N ASP A 266 -8.94 -11.17 4.60
CA ASP A 266 -9.31 -11.84 3.35
C ASP A 266 -10.23 -10.96 2.48
N ALA A 267 -10.43 -11.35 1.22
CA ALA A 267 -11.13 -10.55 0.23
C ALA A 267 -12.65 -10.36 0.49
N THR A 268 -13.25 -11.05 1.46
CA THR A 268 -14.65 -10.80 1.87
C THR A 268 -14.78 -9.49 2.66
N LYS A 269 -13.69 -8.98 3.22
CA LYS A 269 -13.64 -7.67 3.89
C LYS A 269 -13.49 -6.58 2.85
N VAL A 270 -14.53 -5.77 2.69
CA VAL A 270 -14.58 -4.67 1.71
C VAL A 270 -13.51 -3.60 1.94
N ASP A 271 -13.03 -3.43 3.17
CA ASP A 271 -11.86 -2.58 3.48
C ASP A 271 -10.70 -2.88 2.55
N ARG A 272 -10.43 -4.14 2.26
CA ARG A 272 -9.35 -4.56 1.37
C ARG A 272 -9.82 -4.66 -0.08
N SER A 273 -10.82 -5.47 -0.36
CA SER A 273 -11.25 -5.79 -1.72
C SER A 273 -11.79 -4.58 -2.47
N ALA A 274 -12.56 -3.71 -1.82
CA ALA A 274 -13.08 -2.51 -2.46
C ALA A 274 -12.02 -1.40 -2.60
N CYS A 275 -11.01 -1.30 -1.71
CA CYS A 275 -9.84 -0.45 -1.97
C CYS A 275 -9.10 -0.88 -3.23
N TYR A 276 -8.89 -2.19 -3.43
CA TYR A 276 -8.24 -2.72 -4.63
C TYR A 276 -9.10 -2.47 -5.89
N MET A 277 -10.42 -2.66 -5.80
CA MET A 277 -11.32 -2.33 -6.91
C MET A 277 -11.33 -0.83 -7.21
N ALA A 278 -11.38 0.03 -6.20
CA ALA A 278 -11.34 1.47 -6.38
C ALA A 278 -10.04 1.94 -7.06
N ARG A 279 -8.88 1.31 -6.69
CA ARG A 279 -7.60 1.52 -7.40
C ARG A 279 -7.68 1.06 -8.85
N TYR A 280 -8.20 -0.13 -9.11
CA TYR A 280 -8.36 -0.67 -10.47
C TYR A 280 -9.21 0.25 -11.35
N VAL A 281 -10.32 0.75 -10.80
CA VAL A 281 -11.19 1.72 -11.46
C VAL A 281 -10.43 3.01 -11.78
N ALA A 282 -9.83 3.64 -10.76
CA ALA A 282 -9.12 4.92 -10.93
C ALA A 282 -8.00 4.80 -11.97
N LYS A 283 -7.25 3.71 -11.92
CA LYS A 283 -6.15 3.47 -12.85
C LYS A 283 -6.62 3.34 -14.31
N ASN A 284 -7.73 2.64 -14.54
CA ASN A 284 -8.32 2.49 -15.88
C ASN A 284 -8.88 3.82 -16.41
N ILE A 285 -9.46 4.68 -15.56
CA ILE A 285 -9.95 6.01 -15.98
C ILE A 285 -8.80 6.91 -16.43
N VAL A 286 -7.70 6.95 -15.67
CA VAL A 286 -6.51 7.73 -16.07
C VAL A 286 -5.85 7.14 -17.31
N ALA A 287 -5.68 5.83 -17.39
CA ALA A 287 -5.13 5.13 -18.55
C ALA A 287 -5.97 5.32 -19.82
N ALA A 288 -7.30 5.49 -19.70
CA ALA A 288 -8.20 5.83 -20.80
C ALA A 288 -8.04 7.29 -21.29
N GLY A 289 -7.26 8.12 -20.59
CA GLY A 289 -7.08 9.53 -20.90
C GLY A 289 -8.30 10.41 -20.58
N LEU A 290 -9.19 9.94 -19.69
CA LEU A 290 -10.39 10.70 -19.31
C LEU A 290 -10.10 11.74 -18.20
N ALA A 291 -8.98 11.62 -17.50
CA ALA A 291 -8.48 12.59 -16.53
C ALA A 291 -6.98 12.40 -16.35
N THR A 292 -6.26 13.43 -15.90
CA THR A 292 -4.85 13.29 -15.48
C THR A 292 -4.73 12.81 -14.05
N LYS A 293 -5.77 12.97 -13.23
CA LYS A 293 -5.91 12.40 -11.90
C LYS A 293 -7.37 12.14 -11.58
N VAL A 294 -7.64 11.09 -10.83
CA VAL A 294 -8.99 10.77 -10.35
C VAL A 294 -8.94 10.08 -9.00
N GLU A 295 -9.84 10.48 -8.11
CA GLU A 295 -10.16 9.78 -6.88
C GLU A 295 -11.54 9.13 -7.02
N VAL A 296 -11.65 7.88 -6.61
CA VAL A 296 -12.88 7.09 -6.64
C VAL A 296 -13.23 6.68 -5.21
N GLN A 297 -14.46 6.95 -4.78
CA GLN A 297 -15.00 6.45 -3.53
C GLN A 297 -16.04 5.36 -3.79
N LEU A 298 -15.91 4.25 -3.07
CA LEU A 298 -16.93 3.21 -2.94
C LEU A 298 -17.36 3.14 -1.47
N ALA A 299 -18.66 3.06 -1.20
CA ALA A 299 -19.17 2.90 0.16
C ALA A 299 -20.18 1.76 0.23
N TYR A 300 -20.15 1.01 1.33
CA TYR A 300 -21.00 -0.16 1.56
C TYR A 300 -21.73 -0.07 2.90
N ALA A 301 -22.90 -0.70 2.97
CA ALA A 301 -23.61 -0.98 4.20
C ALA A 301 -23.49 -2.49 4.50
N ILE A 302 -23.40 -2.84 5.77
CA ILE A 302 -23.37 -4.25 6.20
C ILE A 302 -24.57 -5.04 5.65
N GLY A 303 -24.32 -6.23 5.12
CA GLY A 303 -25.36 -7.11 4.57
C GLY A 303 -25.88 -6.69 3.18
N VAL A 304 -25.46 -5.53 2.62
CA VAL A 304 -25.89 -5.05 1.29
C VAL A 304 -24.80 -5.32 0.26
N ALA A 305 -25.16 -5.94 -0.86
CA ALA A 305 -24.21 -6.30 -1.90
C ALA A 305 -23.81 -5.10 -2.78
N GLU A 306 -24.79 -4.28 -3.20
CA GLU A 306 -24.51 -3.11 -4.04
C GLU A 306 -23.93 -1.97 -3.19
N PRO A 307 -22.94 -1.22 -3.73
CA PRO A 307 -22.43 -0.05 -3.02
C PRO A 307 -23.52 1.01 -2.85
N VAL A 308 -23.67 1.53 -1.64
CA VAL A 308 -24.61 2.61 -1.32
C VAL A 308 -24.19 3.94 -1.95
N SER A 309 -22.90 4.10 -2.26
CA SER A 309 -22.36 5.26 -2.94
C SER A 309 -21.19 4.88 -3.86
N VAL A 310 -21.16 5.51 -5.05
CA VAL A 310 -20.03 5.50 -5.98
C VAL A 310 -19.82 6.94 -6.42
N MET A 311 -18.63 7.48 -6.19
CA MET A 311 -18.25 8.84 -6.55
C MET A 311 -16.92 8.82 -7.31
N ALA A 312 -16.80 9.69 -8.32
CA ALA A 312 -15.53 10.02 -8.95
C ALA A 312 -15.29 11.53 -8.88
N ASP A 313 -14.07 11.93 -8.53
CA ASP A 313 -13.60 13.31 -8.55
C ASP A 313 -12.32 13.41 -9.36
N THR A 314 -12.34 14.16 -10.44
CA THR A 314 -11.19 14.39 -11.32
C THR A 314 -10.40 15.64 -10.97
N PHE A 315 -10.78 16.35 -9.90
CA PHE A 315 -10.13 17.60 -9.48
C PHE A 315 -10.04 18.63 -10.63
N GLY A 316 -11.06 18.69 -11.48
CA GLY A 316 -11.09 19.59 -12.63
C GLY A 316 -10.24 19.17 -13.84
N THR A 317 -9.58 17.99 -13.80
CA THR A 317 -8.75 17.50 -14.92
C THR A 317 -9.52 16.60 -15.89
N GLY A 318 -10.80 16.35 -15.65
CA GLY A 318 -11.61 15.46 -16.46
C GLY A 318 -11.88 16.02 -17.85
N THR A 319 -11.82 15.16 -18.87
CA THR A 319 -12.23 15.48 -20.26
C THR A 319 -13.74 15.39 -20.45
N ILE A 320 -14.44 14.75 -19.51
CA ILE A 320 -15.89 14.64 -19.41
C ILE A 320 -16.34 14.91 -17.96
N PRO A 321 -17.62 15.26 -17.73
CA PRO A 321 -18.12 15.51 -16.37
C PRO A 321 -17.97 14.31 -15.43
N ASN A 322 -17.69 14.56 -14.15
CA ASN A 322 -17.57 13.52 -13.11
C ASN A 322 -18.79 12.58 -13.04
N ALA A 323 -20.01 13.11 -13.30
CA ALA A 323 -21.22 12.30 -13.36
C ALA A 323 -21.16 11.23 -14.44
N GLN A 324 -20.69 11.57 -15.64
CA GLN A 324 -20.51 10.62 -16.73
C GLN A 324 -19.41 9.59 -16.43
N ILE A 325 -18.33 9.99 -15.76
CA ILE A 325 -17.31 9.05 -15.28
C ILE A 325 -17.93 8.07 -14.30
N THR A 326 -18.76 8.53 -13.36
CA THR A 326 -19.47 7.66 -12.40
C THR A 326 -20.41 6.65 -13.10
N GLU A 327 -21.09 7.06 -14.17
CA GLU A 327 -21.91 6.15 -14.98
C GLU A 327 -21.05 5.09 -15.69
N LEU A 328 -19.90 5.48 -16.26
CA LEU A 328 -18.96 4.53 -16.86
C LEU A 328 -18.43 3.54 -15.83
N ILE A 329 -18.11 3.99 -14.61
CA ILE A 329 -17.67 3.11 -13.52
C ILE A 329 -18.74 2.04 -13.26
N ARG A 330 -20.00 2.42 -13.10
CA ARG A 330 -21.10 1.47 -12.87
C ARG A 330 -21.35 0.52 -14.05
N ALA A 331 -21.08 0.96 -15.28
CA ALA A 331 -21.26 0.15 -16.48
C ALA A 331 -20.15 -0.89 -16.71
N PHE A 332 -18.90 -0.53 -16.38
CA PHE A 332 -17.74 -1.36 -16.73
C PHE A 332 -17.20 -2.23 -15.59
N PHE A 333 -17.55 -1.94 -14.33
CA PHE A 333 -16.99 -2.62 -13.16
C PHE A 333 -18.06 -3.28 -12.30
N LYS A 334 -17.81 -4.52 -11.89
CA LYS A 334 -18.65 -5.25 -10.94
C LYS A 334 -18.27 -4.84 -9.52
N LEU A 335 -19.10 -4.05 -8.88
CA LEU A 335 -18.78 -3.42 -7.60
C LEU A 335 -19.35 -4.18 -6.39
N THR A 336 -20.10 -5.26 -6.57
CA THR A 336 -20.50 -6.13 -5.46
C THR A 336 -19.29 -6.86 -4.87
N PRO A 337 -19.25 -7.22 -3.58
CA PRO A 337 -18.12 -7.95 -2.98
C PRO A 337 -17.73 -9.19 -3.79
N LYS A 338 -18.72 -10.02 -4.18
CA LYS A 338 -18.50 -11.19 -5.05
C LYS A 338 -17.90 -10.80 -6.40
N GLY A 339 -18.46 -9.78 -7.05
CA GLY A 339 -17.99 -9.29 -8.35
C GLY A 339 -16.54 -8.79 -8.30
N ILE A 340 -16.15 -8.12 -7.22
CA ILE A 340 -14.79 -7.66 -6.98
C ILE A 340 -13.83 -8.85 -6.84
N ILE A 341 -14.17 -9.81 -5.97
CA ILE A 341 -13.35 -11.01 -5.70
C ILE A 341 -13.10 -11.78 -7.00
N GLU A 342 -14.14 -12.01 -7.80
CA GLU A 342 -14.06 -12.72 -9.07
C GLU A 342 -13.23 -11.93 -10.11
N THR A 343 -13.51 -10.63 -10.27
CA THR A 343 -12.84 -9.78 -11.28
C THR A 343 -11.35 -9.68 -11.01
N LEU A 344 -10.96 -9.48 -9.77
CA LEU A 344 -9.56 -9.32 -9.37
C LEU A 344 -8.90 -10.65 -8.98
N ASN A 345 -9.63 -11.76 -8.99
CA ASN A 345 -9.15 -13.10 -8.62
C ASN A 345 -8.40 -13.10 -7.27
N LEU A 346 -9.11 -12.68 -6.21
CA LEU A 346 -8.51 -12.40 -4.90
C LEU A 346 -8.42 -13.61 -3.95
N ARG A 347 -8.98 -14.77 -4.31
CA ARG A 347 -8.93 -15.98 -3.46
C ARG A 347 -7.68 -16.80 -3.75
N ARG A 348 -6.52 -16.18 -3.59
CA ARG A 348 -5.19 -16.77 -3.84
C ARG A 348 -4.17 -16.27 -2.82
N PRO A 349 -3.07 -17.00 -2.57
CA PRO A 349 -1.99 -16.54 -1.71
C PRO A 349 -1.13 -15.48 -2.43
N ILE A 350 -1.56 -14.22 -2.39
CA ILE A 350 -0.94 -13.07 -3.07
C ILE A 350 -0.70 -11.88 -2.14
N TYR A 351 -0.93 -12.04 -0.85
CA TYR A 351 -1.09 -10.91 0.07
C TYR A 351 0.20 -10.51 0.80
N ARG A 352 1.03 -11.46 1.22
CA ARG A 352 2.29 -11.14 1.90
C ARG A 352 3.17 -10.15 1.12
N PRO A 353 3.35 -10.24 -0.22
CA PRO A 353 4.09 -9.24 -0.99
C PRO A 353 3.52 -7.83 -0.95
N THR A 354 2.24 -7.66 -0.62
CA THR A 354 1.59 -6.34 -0.53
C THR A 354 1.89 -5.63 0.78
N ALA A 355 2.23 -6.37 1.82
CA ALA A 355 2.40 -5.88 3.19
C ALA A 355 3.59 -4.92 3.38
N SER A 356 4.44 -4.73 2.37
CA SER A 356 5.56 -3.78 2.40
C SER A 356 5.68 -3.05 1.09
N TYR A 357 6.13 -1.78 1.13
CA TYR A 357 6.36 -0.93 -0.04
C TYR A 357 5.11 -0.56 -0.83
N GLY A 358 3.96 -0.49 -0.14
CA GLY A 358 2.66 -0.10 -0.69
C GLY A 358 1.89 -1.24 -1.38
N HIS A 359 0.57 -1.17 -1.30
CA HIS A 359 -0.35 -2.08 -1.98
C HIS A 359 -0.58 -1.69 -3.44
N PHE A 360 -0.23 -0.46 -3.83
CA PHE A 360 -0.48 0.13 -5.14
C PHE A 360 0.81 0.55 -5.84
N GLY A 361 0.73 0.74 -7.17
CA GLY A 361 1.89 1.10 -7.99
C GLY A 361 2.89 -0.04 -8.17
N ARG A 362 2.43 -1.29 -8.07
CA ARG A 362 3.25 -2.50 -8.15
C ARG A 362 3.00 -3.28 -9.44
N THR A 363 3.95 -4.09 -9.82
CA THR A 363 3.86 -4.96 -10.98
C THR A 363 3.95 -6.43 -10.57
N GLY A 364 3.43 -7.32 -11.41
CA GLY A 364 3.49 -8.75 -11.22
C GLY A 364 2.12 -9.44 -11.16
N PRO A 365 2.07 -10.77 -11.20
CA PRO A 365 0.83 -11.54 -11.36
C PRO A 365 -0.10 -11.49 -10.14
N GLY A 366 0.44 -11.12 -8.97
CA GLY A 366 -0.33 -10.94 -7.74
C GLY A 366 -1.13 -9.64 -7.70
N PHE A 367 -0.68 -8.59 -8.39
CA PHE A 367 -1.25 -7.23 -8.31
C PHE A 367 -2.29 -7.00 -9.42
N THR A 368 -3.37 -7.78 -9.42
CA THR A 368 -4.39 -7.77 -10.48
C THR A 368 -5.14 -6.44 -10.61
N TRP A 369 -5.21 -5.67 -9.53
CA TRP A 369 -5.82 -4.33 -9.51
C TRP A 369 -4.97 -3.24 -10.19
N GLU A 370 -3.76 -3.58 -10.61
CA GLU A 370 -2.89 -2.67 -11.36
C GLU A 370 -3.05 -2.79 -12.89
N LYS A 371 -3.93 -3.68 -13.38
CA LYS A 371 -4.20 -3.82 -14.82
C LYS A 371 -4.98 -2.61 -15.35
N THR A 372 -4.73 -2.30 -16.64
CA THR A 372 -5.43 -1.23 -17.39
C THR A 372 -6.24 -1.80 -18.57
N ASP A 373 -6.68 -3.04 -18.46
CA ASP A 373 -7.34 -3.83 -19.49
C ASP A 373 -8.74 -3.32 -19.88
N LYS A 374 -9.32 -2.41 -19.11
CA LYS A 374 -10.60 -1.75 -19.41
C LYS A 374 -10.44 -0.40 -20.12
N ALA A 375 -9.23 0.19 -20.12
CA ALA A 375 -9.01 1.57 -20.54
C ALA A 375 -9.50 1.86 -21.98
N GLU A 376 -9.17 1.01 -22.95
CA GLU A 376 -9.58 1.22 -24.35
C GLU A 376 -11.10 1.13 -24.53
N ALA A 377 -11.74 0.18 -23.87
CA ALA A 377 -13.20 0.03 -23.94
C ALA A 377 -13.92 1.24 -23.30
N ILE A 378 -13.42 1.73 -22.17
CA ILE A 378 -13.94 2.92 -21.48
C ILE A 378 -13.76 4.17 -22.36
N LYS A 379 -12.58 4.34 -22.97
CA LYS A 379 -12.28 5.45 -23.87
C LYS A 379 -13.24 5.48 -25.06
N LYS A 380 -13.48 4.34 -25.70
CA LYS A 380 -14.40 4.20 -26.82
C LYS A 380 -15.83 4.58 -26.44
N GLU A 381 -16.32 4.08 -25.30
CA GLU A 381 -17.67 4.39 -24.81
C GLU A 381 -17.83 5.87 -24.47
N ALA A 382 -16.86 6.48 -23.82
CA ALA A 382 -16.86 7.91 -23.51
C ALA A 382 -16.92 8.77 -24.78
N GLY A 383 -16.18 8.40 -25.84
CA GLY A 383 -16.20 9.08 -27.14
C GLY A 383 -17.56 8.98 -27.83
N SER A 384 -18.24 7.82 -27.79
CA SER A 384 -19.56 7.64 -28.35
C SER A 384 -20.64 8.49 -27.67
N ARG A 385 -20.56 8.62 -26.35
CA ARG A 385 -21.49 9.46 -25.56
C ARG A 385 -21.28 10.96 -25.82
N GLY A 386 -20.02 11.40 -26.00
CA GLY A 386 -19.69 12.79 -26.36
C GLY A 386 -20.27 13.21 -27.69
N VAL A 387 -20.25 12.34 -28.70
CA VAL A 387 -20.84 12.59 -30.02
C VAL A 387 -22.37 12.71 -29.94
N VAL A 388 -23.04 11.89 -29.12
CA VAL A 388 -24.51 11.94 -28.94
C VAL A 388 -24.92 13.22 -28.21
N ALA A 389 -24.16 13.70 -27.24
CA ALA A 389 -24.44 14.96 -26.51
C ALA A 389 -24.28 16.17 -27.43
N ALA A 390 -23.24 16.20 -28.29
CA ALA A 390 -23.01 17.29 -29.26
C ALA A 390 -24.04 17.32 -30.40
N SER A 391 -24.70 16.20 -30.73
CA SER A 391 -25.76 16.14 -31.75
C SER A 391 -27.15 16.53 -31.22
N ARG A 392 -27.32 16.70 -29.92
CA ARG A 392 -28.58 17.11 -29.27
C ARG A 392 -28.56 18.57 -28.75
N SER A 393 -27.43 19.26 -28.86
CA SER A 393 -27.28 20.69 -28.63
C SER A 393 -27.32 21.49 -29.94
#